data_ffc62a1c865eef352a646260d2067101
#
_entry.id   ffc62a1c865eef352a646260d2067101
#
_cell.length_a   1.000
_cell.length_b   1.000
_cell.length_c   1.000
_cell.angle_alpha   90.00
_cell.angle_beta   90.00
_cell.angle_gamma   90.00
#
_symmetry.space_group_name_H-M   'P 1'
#
loop_
_entity.id
_entity.type
_entity.pdbx_description
1 polymer ?
#
loop_
_entity_poly.entity_id
_entity_poly.type
_entity_poly.pdbx_seq_one_letter_code
_entity_poly.pdbx_strand_id
1 'polypeptide(L)'
;RIVVIENNYCYQQEFPLYMGDNIIGREKKNYVVDCPIESGDLNIDYRHCVISVSRKKSGKLQFVLRDMPSNKGTFVEGLRLAPKERRVIEDGSVFTIGLTSVMLKLS
;
A
#
# COMPACT_ATOMS: atom_id res chain seq x y z
N ARG A 1 3.90 9.73 2.82
CA ARG A 1 3.03 9.41 1.67
C ARG A 1 3.46 8.14 0.97
N ILE A 2 2.60 7.58 0.17
CA ILE A 2 2.97 6.55 -0.79
C ILE A 2 2.96 7.13 -2.20
N VAL A 3 3.85 6.58 -3.04
CA VAL A 3 3.96 6.95 -4.46
C VAL A 3 3.67 5.70 -5.28
N VAL A 4 2.60 5.74 -6.06
CA VAL A 4 2.28 4.66 -7.01
C VAL A 4 3.11 4.91 -8.26
N ILE A 5 3.96 3.94 -8.60
CA ILE A 5 4.89 4.08 -9.71
C ILE A 5 4.15 3.86 -11.03
N GLU A 6 4.33 4.77 -11.99
CA GLU A 6 3.71 4.67 -13.30
C GLU A 6 4.04 3.33 -13.96
N ASN A 7 3.04 2.75 -14.62
CA ASN A 7 3.19 1.54 -15.42
C ASN A 7 2.21 1.56 -16.60
N ASN A 8 2.02 0.42 -17.26
CA ASN A 8 1.13 0.34 -18.42
C ASN A 8 -0.36 0.51 -18.06
N TYR A 9 -0.71 0.47 -16.78
CA TYR A 9 -2.09 0.48 -16.31
C TYR A 9 -2.48 1.76 -15.59
N CYS A 10 -1.51 2.58 -15.16
CA CYS A 10 -1.82 3.79 -14.42
C CYS A 10 -0.69 4.82 -14.51
N TYR A 11 -1.06 6.08 -14.34
CA TYR A 11 -0.11 7.16 -14.15
C TYR A 11 0.43 7.14 -12.72
N GLN A 12 1.53 7.86 -12.48
CA GLN A 12 2.03 8.07 -11.15
C GLN A 12 0.97 8.77 -10.31
N GLN A 13 0.78 8.29 -9.08
CA GLN A 13 -0.16 8.88 -8.12
C GLN A 13 0.51 8.94 -6.76
N GLU A 14 0.10 9.88 -5.95
CA GLU A 14 0.61 10.03 -4.59
C GLU A 14 -0.56 10.16 -3.63
N PHE A 15 -0.45 9.51 -2.48
CA PHE A 15 -1.47 9.57 -1.44
C PHE A 15 -0.82 9.84 -0.09
N PRO A 16 -1.36 10.78 0.69
CA PRO A 16 -0.88 10.98 2.05
C PRO A 16 -1.26 9.79 2.92
N LEU A 17 -0.46 9.55 3.96
CA LEU A 17 -0.77 8.57 4.99
C LEU A 17 -1.07 9.30 6.29
N TYR A 18 -2.07 8.82 7.01
CA TYR A 18 -2.49 9.38 8.29
C TYR A 18 -2.26 8.39 9.41
N MET A 19 -2.26 8.86 10.65
CA MET A 19 -2.14 7.98 11.81
C MET A 19 -3.27 6.95 11.80
N GLY A 20 -2.95 5.71 12.17
CA GLY A 20 -3.89 4.60 12.11
C GLY A 20 -3.79 3.84 10.80
N ASP A 21 -4.85 3.15 10.43
CA ASP A 21 -4.89 2.29 9.26
C ASP A 21 -5.25 3.07 8.00
N ASN A 22 -4.45 2.86 6.95
CA ASN A 22 -4.67 3.43 5.63
C ASN A 22 -4.88 2.30 4.65
N ILE A 23 -6.10 2.13 4.17
CA ILE A 23 -6.45 1.06 3.24
C ILE A 23 -6.11 1.50 1.82
N ILE A 24 -5.38 0.65 1.11
CA ILE A 24 -4.93 0.87 -0.26
C ILE A 24 -5.65 -0.11 -1.17
N GLY A 25 -6.22 0.37 -2.26
CA GLY A 25 -6.89 -0.49 -3.21
C GLY A 25 -7.18 0.22 -4.51
N ARG A 26 -7.74 -0.53 -5.47
CA ARG A 26 -8.11 0.02 -6.76
C ARG A 26 -9.39 0.85 -6.62
N GLU A 27 -9.37 2.05 -7.17
CA GLU A 27 -10.53 2.93 -7.10
C GLU A 27 -11.75 2.29 -7.74
N LYS A 28 -12.87 2.39 -7.05
CA LYS A 28 -14.17 2.04 -7.58
C LYS A 28 -15.24 2.88 -6.91
N LYS A 29 -16.22 3.34 -7.70
CA LYS A 29 -17.38 4.05 -7.19
C LYS A 29 -18.07 3.22 -6.11
N ASN A 30 -18.43 3.84 -5.00
CA ASN A 30 -19.08 3.23 -3.83
C ASN A 30 -18.15 2.37 -2.95
N TYR A 31 -16.85 2.27 -3.27
CA TYR A 31 -15.86 1.67 -2.39
C TYR A 31 -14.98 2.78 -1.82
N VAL A 32 -15.07 2.99 -0.52
CA VAL A 32 -14.29 4.04 0.15
C VAL A 32 -13.03 3.42 0.74
N VAL A 33 -11.88 3.86 0.24
CA VAL A 33 -10.58 3.49 0.79
C VAL A 33 -9.75 4.76 0.94
N ASP A 34 -8.67 4.68 1.74
CA ASP A 34 -7.85 5.85 2.03
C ASP A 34 -6.95 6.23 0.84
N CYS A 35 -6.49 5.25 0.09
CA CYS A 35 -5.63 5.43 -1.07
C CYS A 35 -6.25 4.74 -2.28
N PRO A 36 -7.20 5.40 -2.97
CA PRO A 36 -7.87 4.79 -4.13
C PRO A 36 -7.03 4.97 -5.39
N ILE A 37 -6.36 3.91 -5.82
CA ILE A 37 -5.50 3.95 -7.01
C ILE A 37 -6.36 3.85 -8.27
N GLU A 38 -6.29 4.87 -9.12
CA GLU A 38 -6.93 4.86 -10.43
C GLU A 38 -6.06 4.03 -11.37
N SER A 39 -6.52 2.84 -11.73
CA SER A 39 -5.72 1.92 -12.53
C SER A 39 -6.59 0.94 -13.29
N GLY A 40 -6.09 0.52 -14.46
CA GLY A 40 -6.63 -0.60 -15.22
C GLY A 40 -6.07 -1.95 -14.77
N ASP A 41 -5.23 -1.97 -13.74
CA ASP A 41 -4.65 -3.22 -13.21
C ASP A 41 -5.70 -3.97 -12.39
N LEU A 42 -6.35 -4.95 -13.01
CA LEU A 42 -7.42 -5.73 -12.38
C LEU A 42 -6.91 -6.70 -11.32
N ASN A 43 -5.59 -6.82 -11.14
CA ASN A 43 -5.00 -7.65 -10.10
C ASN A 43 -4.90 -6.90 -8.77
N ILE A 44 -5.22 -5.62 -8.75
CA ILE A 44 -5.35 -4.85 -7.51
C ILE A 44 -6.80 -4.95 -7.04
N ASP A 45 -7.01 -5.51 -5.84
CA ASP A 45 -8.35 -5.56 -5.26
C ASP A 45 -8.79 -4.17 -4.79
N TYR A 46 -10.09 -3.98 -4.61
CA TYR A 46 -10.64 -2.70 -4.13
C TYR A 46 -10.17 -2.39 -2.71
N ARG A 47 -9.88 -3.43 -1.92
CA ARG A 47 -9.24 -3.33 -0.61
C ARG A 47 -8.12 -4.34 -0.60
N HIS A 48 -6.92 -3.89 -0.96
CA HIS A 48 -5.82 -4.82 -1.24
C HIS A 48 -4.88 -5.00 -0.05
N CYS A 49 -4.43 -3.91 0.53
CA CYS A 49 -3.50 -3.94 1.65
C CYS A 49 -3.71 -2.73 2.55
N VAL A 50 -3.02 -2.74 3.69
CA VAL A 50 -3.13 -1.69 4.71
C VAL A 50 -1.75 -1.28 5.14
N ILE A 51 -1.54 0.03 5.29
CA ILE A 51 -0.38 0.56 6.01
C ILE A 51 -0.90 1.18 7.30
N SER A 52 -0.45 0.62 8.43
CA SER A 52 -0.76 1.13 9.75
C SER A 52 0.36 2.05 10.21
N VAL A 53 0.01 3.29 10.53
CA VAL A 53 0.96 4.30 10.98
C VAL A 53 0.77 4.52 12.48
N SER A 54 1.85 4.34 13.24
CA SER A 54 1.84 4.57 14.67
C SER A 54 3.09 5.33 15.10
N ARG A 55 3.07 5.85 16.31
CA ARG A 55 4.22 6.58 16.88
C ARG A 55 4.88 5.69 17.93
N LYS A 56 6.19 5.48 17.78
CA LYS A 56 6.99 4.77 18.76
C LYS A 56 7.23 5.64 19.99
N LYS A 57 7.66 5.02 21.09
CA LYS A 57 8.04 5.75 22.32
C LYS A 57 9.12 6.79 22.06
N SER A 58 10.01 6.53 21.09
CA SER A 58 11.05 7.48 20.69
C SER A 58 10.52 8.73 19.99
N GLY A 59 9.23 8.76 19.65
CA GLY A 59 8.62 9.84 18.87
C GLY A 59 8.64 9.60 17.35
N LYS A 60 9.40 8.61 16.89
CA LYS A 60 9.45 8.28 15.46
C LYS A 60 8.19 7.55 15.01
N LEU A 61 7.77 7.79 13.78
CA LEU A 61 6.66 7.06 13.17
C LEU A 61 7.11 5.67 12.74
N GLN A 62 6.20 4.72 12.87
CA GLN A 62 6.40 3.36 12.38
C GLN A 62 5.32 3.03 11.35
N PHE A 63 5.72 2.41 10.25
CA PHE A 63 4.84 2.05 9.14
C PHE A 63 4.83 0.53 9.01
N VAL A 64 3.66 -0.07 9.11
CA VAL A 64 3.51 -1.53 9.03
C VAL A 64 2.56 -1.87 7.90
N LEU A 65 3.07 -2.67 6.95
CA LEU A 65 2.31 -3.15 5.81
C LEU A 65 1.76 -4.54 6.09
N ARG A 66 0.50 -4.77 5.73
CA ARG A 66 -0.11 -6.11 5.74
C ARG A 66 -1.10 -6.27 4.60
N ASP A 67 -1.28 -7.52 4.16
CA ASP A 67 -2.27 -7.86 3.15
C ASP A 67 -3.66 -7.91 3.79
N MET A 68 -4.75 -7.71 3.00
CA MET A 68 -6.08 -7.49 3.57
C MET A 68 -7.07 -8.63 3.70
N PRO A 69 -7.02 -9.84 3.36
CA PRO A 69 -6.34 -10.61 2.36
C PRO A 69 -6.79 -10.27 0.92
N SER A 70 -5.84 -10.17 0.02
CA SER A 70 -6.10 -9.92 -1.38
C SER A 70 -6.06 -11.22 -2.19
N ASN A 71 -6.61 -11.18 -3.41
CA ASN A 71 -6.59 -12.35 -4.29
C ASN A 71 -5.18 -12.70 -4.75
N LYS A 72 -4.40 -11.70 -5.14
CA LYS A 72 -3.07 -11.91 -5.72
C LYS A 72 -1.93 -11.73 -4.74
N GLY A 73 -2.20 -11.20 -3.56
CA GLY A 73 -1.19 -10.99 -2.53
C GLY A 73 -0.51 -9.63 -2.60
N THR A 74 0.25 -9.35 -1.56
CA THR A 74 1.09 -8.17 -1.42
C THR A 74 2.51 -8.66 -1.27
N PHE A 75 3.45 -8.10 -2.04
CA PHE A 75 4.83 -8.58 -2.11
C PHE A 75 5.80 -7.50 -1.67
N VAL A 76 6.80 -7.88 -0.88
CA VAL A 76 7.91 -7.01 -0.51
C VAL A 76 9.19 -7.71 -0.92
N GLU A 77 10.03 -7.04 -1.72
CA GLU A 77 11.28 -7.62 -2.23
C GLU A 77 11.06 -8.97 -2.92
N GLY A 78 9.96 -9.10 -3.66
CA GLY A 78 9.63 -10.32 -4.39
C GLY A 78 9.04 -11.44 -3.55
N LEU A 79 8.89 -11.23 -2.24
CA LEU A 79 8.33 -12.24 -1.33
C LEU A 79 6.92 -11.86 -0.94
N ARG A 80 5.99 -12.80 -1.09
CA ARG A 80 4.60 -12.60 -0.70
C ARG A 80 4.48 -12.55 0.82
N LEU A 81 3.75 -11.57 1.31
CA LEU A 81 3.42 -11.50 2.74
C LEU A 81 2.55 -12.70 3.11
N ALA A 82 2.87 -13.34 4.23
CA ALA A 82 2.03 -14.40 4.77
C ALA A 82 0.70 -13.83 5.27
N PRO A 83 -0.36 -14.65 5.38
CA PRO A 83 -1.60 -14.21 6.01
C PRO A 83 -1.31 -13.64 7.40
N LYS A 84 -1.85 -12.45 7.68
CA LYS A 84 -1.68 -11.73 8.95
C LYS A 84 -0.25 -11.29 9.26
N GLU A 85 0.69 -11.45 8.32
CA GLU A 85 2.06 -10.94 8.51
C GLU A 85 2.03 -9.41 8.59
N ARG A 86 2.79 -8.87 9.55
CA ARG A 86 2.98 -7.44 9.75
C ARG A 86 4.42 -7.10 9.38
N ARG A 87 4.61 -6.44 8.26
CA ARG A 87 5.94 -6.09 7.77
C ARG A 87 6.22 -4.61 8.01
N VAL A 88 7.22 -4.33 8.83
CA VAL A 88 7.69 -2.95 9.00
C VAL A 88 8.36 -2.51 7.71
N ILE A 89 7.97 -1.35 7.21
CA ILE A 89 8.58 -0.74 6.02
C ILE A 89 9.13 0.64 6.38
N GLU A 90 10.05 1.13 5.56
CA GLU A 90 10.81 2.35 5.81
C GLU A 90 10.75 3.26 4.59
N ASP A 91 11.30 4.48 4.75
CA ASP A 91 11.47 5.39 3.63
C ASP A 91 12.20 4.69 2.48
N GLY A 92 11.63 4.74 1.29
CA GLY A 92 12.18 4.10 0.11
C GLY A 92 11.77 2.65 -0.07
N SER A 93 11.09 2.02 0.90
CA SER A 93 10.59 0.65 0.72
C SER A 93 9.59 0.60 -0.42
N VAL A 94 9.72 -0.44 -1.26
CA VAL A 94 8.81 -0.67 -2.39
C VAL A 94 8.09 -1.98 -2.17
N PHE A 95 6.78 -1.96 -2.35
CA PHE A 95 5.96 -3.17 -2.32
C PHE A 95 5.14 -3.28 -3.61
N THR A 96 4.72 -4.48 -3.95
CA THR A 96 4.00 -4.77 -5.19
C THR A 96 2.62 -5.32 -4.90
N ILE A 97 1.62 -4.74 -5.54
CA ILE A 97 0.23 -5.20 -5.50
C ILE A 97 -0.24 -5.36 -6.94
N GLY A 98 -0.68 -6.57 -7.30
CA GLY A 98 -0.95 -6.88 -8.69
C GLY A 98 0.32 -6.70 -9.52
N LEU A 99 0.23 -5.93 -10.58
CA LEU A 99 1.35 -5.59 -11.48
C LEU A 99 1.90 -4.20 -11.19
N THR A 100 1.58 -3.65 -10.04
CA THR A 100 1.85 -2.25 -9.71
C THR A 100 2.78 -2.16 -8.50
N SER A 101 3.80 -1.32 -8.62
CA SER A 101 4.76 -1.06 -7.53
C SER A 101 4.40 0.24 -6.83
N VAL A 102 4.53 0.22 -5.51
CA VAL A 102 4.22 1.36 -4.64
C VAL A 102 5.38 1.59 -3.69
N MET A 103 5.81 2.83 -3.54
CA MET A 103 6.92 3.18 -2.68
C MET A 103 6.45 4.03 -1.50
N LEU A 104 6.98 3.72 -0.31
CA LEU A 104 6.81 4.59 0.85
C LEU A 104 7.83 5.72 0.76
N LYS A 105 7.36 6.95 0.88
CA LYS A 105 8.23 8.12 0.83
C LYS A 105 7.88 9.06 1.98
N LEU A 106 8.87 9.36 2.83
CA LEU A 106 8.67 10.16 4.04
C LEU A 106 9.04 11.63 3.87
N SER A 107 9.71 11.97 2.82
CA SER A 107 10.13 13.37 2.58
C SER A 107 9.44 14.00 1.39
#